data_41f9f1aaf3594ea087d8c55d61c1a492
#
_entry.id   41f9f1aaf3594ea087d8c55d61c1a492
#
_cell.length_a   1.000
_cell.length_b   1.000
_cell.length_c   1.000
_cell.angle_alpha   90.00
_cell.angle_beta   90.00
_cell.angle_gamma   90.00
#
_symmetry.space_group_name_H-M   'P 1'
#
loop_
_entity.id
_entity.type
_entity.pdbx_description
1 polymer ?
#
loop_
_entity_poly.entity_id
_entity_poly.type
_entity_poly.pdbx_seq_one_letter_code
_entity_poly.pdbx_strand_id
1 'polypeptide(L)'
;MYNNCQRTNCKFIHDNNICFYFWKFGSCKRGSECNKSHTFVKEDVPKQNDSEKNTNTNTNTNTNTNTKTNTNTNTNTNTNTKTNTNTNTKRVKNKDKYDKELRKNIKNKHVKNTECFEPMTKPVDIRISYDLGDSTKQVSSKITSREVLMVPNLFSDFQSGELYSRLVSEIESCGIDKNKLLKLWHGDSHFIADDHLGWKSKCPTFVLVIDRIKEFFKMDIKATRFNWYTDTNQWKPFHHDAAAVKPEKMNTQNFTVGVSFGATREAAFEHAKTKTTISIPQPDGCIYAFSKNTNVIWRHCILQEIPSRQTGRISVIAWGWIDNQIEL
;
A
#
# COMPACT_ATOMS: atom_id res chain seq x y z
N MET A 1 -11.14 11.92 -19.65
CA MET A 1 -12.58 12.11 -19.43
C MET A 1 -12.87 13.28 -18.48
N TYR A 2 -12.39 14.47 -18.78
CA TYR A 2 -12.63 15.65 -17.90
C TYR A 2 -13.23 16.82 -18.68
N ASN A 3 -13.63 16.61 -19.93
CA ASN A 3 -14.10 17.69 -20.81
C ASN A 3 -15.53 18.18 -20.50
N ASN A 4 -16.24 17.61 -19.53
CA ASN A 4 -17.63 17.97 -19.22
C ASN A 4 -17.84 18.37 -17.75
N CYS A 5 -16.80 18.85 -17.07
CA CYS A 5 -17.00 19.36 -15.71
C CYS A 5 -17.61 20.76 -15.75
N GLN A 6 -18.87 20.87 -15.34
CA GLN A 6 -19.61 22.13 -15.22
C GLN A 6 -19.47 22.81 -13.84
N ARG A 7 -18.54 22.34 -13.00
CA ARG A 7 -18.35 22.91 -11.66
C ARG A 7 -17.52 24.18 -11.72
N THR A 8 -18.07 25.30 -11.28
CA THR A 8 -17.40 26.61 -11.20
C THR A 8 -16.21 26.64 -10.24
N ASN A 9 -16.15 25.73 -9.25
CA ASN A 9 -15.06 25.61 -8.26
C ASN A 9 -14.41 24.22 -8.29
N CYS A 10 -14.09 23.73 -9.46
CA CYS A 10 -13.41 22.44 -9.58
C CYS A 10 -11.93 22.56 -9.20
N LYS A 11 -11.47 21.70 -8.29
CA LYS A 11 -10.07 21.64 -7.85
C LYS A 11 -9.13 20.99 -8.87
N PHE A 12 -9.62 20.58 -10.04
CA PHE A 12 -8.85 19.91 -11.07
C PHE A 12 -8.56 20.86 -12.24
N ILE A 13 -7.39 20.70 -12.85
CA ILE A 13 -7.01 21.45 -14.04
C ILE A 13 -7.82 20.94 -15.24
N HIS A 14 -8.51 21.84 -15.94
CA HIS A 14 -9.32 21.56 -17.12
C HIS A 14 -8.71 22.14 -18.41
N ASP A 15 -7.40 22.32 -18.44
CA ASP A 15 -6.72 22.80 -19.63
C ASP A 15 -6.59 21.66 -20.66
N ASN A 16 -7.29 21.81 -21.77
CA ASN A 16 -7.26 20.84 -22.88
C ASN A 16 -5.94 20.83 -23.65
N ASN A 17 -5.06 21.81 -23.44
CA ASN A 17 -3.78 21.92 -24.13
C ASN A 17 -2.66 21.13 -23.43
N ILE A 18 -2.85 20.75 -22.17
CA ILE A 18 -1.86 19.99 -21.40
C ILE A 18 -2.06 18.49 -21.61
N CYS A 19 -0.98 17.77 -21.86
CA CYS A 19 -1.00 16.33 -21.94
C CYS A 19 -1.22 15.70 -20.55
N PHE A 20 -2.39 15.12 -20.33
CA PHE A 20 -2.73 14.48 -19.07
C PHE A 20 -1.75 13.39 -18.66
N TYR A 21 -1.27 12.58 -19.59
CA TYR A 21 -0.30 11.51 -19.31
C TYR A 21 1.04 12.09 -18.88
N PHE A 22 1.53 13.11 -19.58
CA PHE A 22 2.78 13.78 -19.19
C PHE A 22 2.65 14.50 -17.85
N TRP A 23 1.54 15.21 -17.62
CA TRP A 23 1.28 15.89 -16.36
C TRP A 23 1.18 14.93 -15.18
N LYS A 24 0.50 13.78 -15.37
CA LYS A 24 0.24 12.82 -14.27
C LYS A 24 1.41 11.87 -14.03
N PHE A 25 2.12 11.45 -15.07
CA PHE A 25 3.10 10.36 -15.01
C PHE A 25 4.53 10.81 -15.38
N GLY A 26 4.75 12.09 -15.72
CA GLY A 26 6.04 12.59 -16.16
C GLY A 26 6.48 12.09 -17.54
N SER A 27 5.66 11.25 -18.19
CA SER A 27 5.97 10.68 -19.50
C SER A 27 4.72 10.50 -20.34
N CYS A 28 4.88 10.59 -21.67
CA CYS A 28 3.82 10.36 -22.64
C CYS A 28 4.32 9.39 -23.73
N LYS A 29 3.55 8.35 -24.00
CA LYS A 29 3.90 7.34 -25.03
C LYS A 29 4.07 7.91 -26.43
N ARG A 30 3.48 9.07 -26.73
CA ARG A 30 3.60 9.75 -28.03
C ARG A 30 4.84 10.65 -28.14
N GLY A 31 5.55 10.87 -27.03
CA GLY A 31 6.78 11.70 -27.03
C GLY A 31 6.58 13.04 -27.71
N SER A 32 7.46 13.35 -28.67
CA SER A 32 7.41 14.56 -29.52
C SER A 32 6.22 14.62 -30.48
N GLU A 33 5.56 13.48 -30.78
CA GLU A 33 4.40 13.43 -31.65
C GLU A 33 3.08 13.72 -30.91
N CYS A 34 3.15 14.06 -29.64
CA CYS A 34 1.97 14.41 -28.87
C CYS A 34 1.48 15.82 -29.26
N ASN A 35 0.23 15.90 -29.71
CA ASN A 35 -0.41 17.16 -30.07
C ASN A 35 -0.78 18.06 -28.85
N LYS A 36 -0.35 17.68 -27.65
CA LYS A 36 -0.59 18.41 -26.41
C LYS A 36 0.73 18.79 -25.74
N SER A 37 0.74 19.91 -25.03
CA SER A 37 1.93 20.43 -24.37
C SER A 37 2.46 19.44 -23.32
N HIS A 38 3.77 19.23 -23.33
CA HIS A 38 4.53 18.52 -22.31
C HIS A 38 5.32 19.47 -21.41
N THR A 39 5.30 20.77 -21.72
CA THR A 39 5.90 21.80 -20.85
C THR A 39 4.86 22.18 -19.79
N PHE A 40 5.11 21.75 -18.57
CA PHE A 40 4.32 22.12 -17.42
C PHE A 40 5.21 22.89 -16.45
N VAL A 41 5.02 24.21 -16.39
CA VAL A 41 5.60 25.06 -15.36
C VAL A 41 4.54 25.21 -14.27
N LYS A 42 4.90 25.00 -13.01
CA LYS A 42 4.00 25.17 -11.86
C LYS A 42 3.32 26.56 -11.81
N GLU A 43 3.87 27.52 -12.52
CA GLU A 43 3.37 28.89 -12.65
C GLU A 43 2.15 28.99 -13.57
N ASP A 44 1.93 28.01 -14.47
CA ASP A 44 0.78 27.95 -15.39
C ASP A 44 -0.49 27.39 -14.74
N VAL A 45 -0.40 26.89 -13.53
CA VAL A 45 -1.58 26.63 -12.72
C VAL A 45 -2.08 28.00 -12.22
N PRO A 46 -3.29 28.46 -12.59
CA PRO A 46 -3.86 29.64 -12.00
C PRO A 46 -3.77 29.46 -10.50
N LYS A 47 -2.95 30.25 -9.83
CA LYS A 47 -2.99 30.38 -8.39
C LYS A 47 -4.43 30.78 -8.12
N GLN A 48 -5.25 29.88 -7.64
CA GLN A 48 -6.48 30.28 -7.03
C GLN A 48 -6.07 31.31 -6.00
N ASN A 49 -6.46 32.55 -6.24
CA ASN A 49 -6.25 33.63 -5.30
C ASN A 49 -6.78 33.14 -3.96
N ASP A 50 -5.88 32.75 -3.07
CA ASP A 50 -6.12 32.68 -1.64
C ASP A 50 -6.26 34.11 -1.08
N SER A 51 -6.93 34.97 -1.83
CA SER A 51 -7.29 36.32 -1.45
C SER A 51 -8.64 36.35 -0.74
N GLU A 52 -8.84 35.44 0.15
CA GLU A 52 -9.78 35.55 1.26
C GLU A 52 -9.40 34.55 2.35
N LYS A 53 -8.13 34.45 2.67
CA LYS A 53 -7.75 34.18 4.04
C LYS A 53 -7.91 35.47 4.81
N ASN A 54 -9.13 35.70 5.26
CA ASN A 54 -9.38 36.44 6.46
C ASN A 54 -8.31 36.01 7.47
N THR A 55 -7.40 36.91 7.75
CA THR A 55 -6.44 36.82 8.85
C THR A 55 -7.23 36.98 10.15
N ASN A 56 -8.06 36.01 10.47
CA ASN A 56 -8.45 35.73 11.82
C ASN A 56 -7.37 34.86 12.42
N THR A 57 -6.37 35.51 12.98
CA THR A 57 -5.46 34.96 13.95
C THR A 57 -6.27 34.59 15.19
N ASN A 58 -7.03 33.50 15.13
CA ASN A 58 -7.50 32.79 16.29
C ASN A 58 -6.43 31.81 16.70
N THR A 59 -5.58 32.25 17.59
CA THR A 59 -4.75 31.41 18.43
C THR A 59 -5.69 30.59 19.31
N ASN A 60 -6.20 29.47 18.81
CA ASN A 60 -6.89 28.46 19.60
C ASN A 60 -5.85 27.54 20.22
N THR A 61 -5.39 27.94 21.39
CA THR A 61 -4.77 27.02 22.36
C THR A 61 -5.88 26.11 22.86
N ASN A 62 -6.02 24.93 22.25
CA ASN A 62 -6.92 23.88 22.74
C ASN A 62 -6.28 23.21 23.95
N THR A 63 -6.54 23.74 25.13
CA THR A 63 -6.39 23.02 26.38
C THR A 63 -7.65 22.18 26.58
N ASN A 64 -7.56 20.90 26.30
CA ASN A 64 -8.63 19.93 26.54
C ASN A 64 -8.70 19.62 28.02
N THR A 65 -9.55 20.34 28.75
CA THR A 65 -10.00 19.97 30.10
C THR A 65 -11.38 19.34 29.96
N ASN A 66 -11.42 18.00 30.03
CA ASN A 66 -12.65 17.24 30.14
C ASN A 66 -13.29 17.48 31.52
N THR A 67 -14.29 18.34 31.60
CA THR A 67 -15.22 18.39 32.75
C THR A 67 -16.59 17.98 32.23
N LYS A 68 -16.99 16.74 32.56
CA LYS A 68 -18.37 16.28 32.38
C LYS A 68 -19.25 16.97 33.40
N THR A 69 -20.10 17.88 32.97
CA THR A 69 -21.25 18.32 33.74
C THR A 69 -22.50 17.99 32.94
N ASN A 70 -23.22 16.98 33.39
CA ASN A 70 -24.56 16.65 32.92
C ASN A 70 -25.51 17.70 33.51
N THR A 71 -26.11 18.53 32.69
CA THR A 71 -27.32 19.29 33.07
C THR A 71 -28.34 19.10 31.97
N ASN A 72 -29.26 18.18 32.22
CA ASN A 72 -30.50 18.03 31.46
C ASN A 72 -31.44 19.21 31.85
N THR A 73 -31.67 20.13 30.92
CA THR A 73 -32.79 21.09 31.04
C THR A 73 -33.67 20.92 29.80
N ASN A 74 -34.71 20.12 29.97
CA ASN A 74 -35.81 20.03 29.05
C ASN A 74 -36.70 21.27 29.24
N THR A 75 -36.70 22.21 28.31
CA THR A 75 -37.70 23.28 28.23
C THR A 75 -38.56 23.04 27.00
N ASN A 76 -39.69 22.40 27.21
CA ASN A 76 -40.75 22.27 26.22
C ASN A 76 -41.54 23.59 26.26
N THR A 77 -41.38 24.46 25.28
CA THR A 77 -42.27 25.59 25.05
C THR A 77 -43.16 25.29 23.85
N ASN A 78 -44.38 24.86 24.17
CA ASN A 78 -45.44 24.66 23.21
C ASN A 78 -46.15 26.02 23.00
N THR A 79 -45.87 26.73 21.92
CA THR A 79 -46.64 27.88 21.48
C THR A 79 -47.51 27.48 20.28
N ASN A 80 -48.76 27.19 20.57
CA ASN A 80 -49.83 27.03 19.57
C ASN A 80 -50.25 28.39 19.05
N THR A 81 -49.80 28.81 17.89
CA THR A 81 -50.39 29.91 17.15
C THR A 81 -51.13 29.35 15.94
N LYS A 82 -52.46 29.26 16.06
CA LYS A 82 -53.36 28.98 14.94
C LYS A 82 -53.47 30.24 14.08
N THR A 83 -52.83 30.25 12.93
CA THR A 83 -53.16 31.18 11.84
C THR A 83 -53.71 30.37 10.67
N ASN A 84 -55.02 30.53 10.47
CA ASN A 84 -55.71 30.01 9.30
C ASN A 84 -55.32 30.83 8.07
N THR A 85 -54.62 30.24 7.14
CA THR A 85 -54.55 30.74 5.76
C THR A 85 -54.69 29.58 4.79
N ASN A 86 -55.89 29.51 4.23
CA ASN A 86 -56.28 28.59 3.15
C ASN A 86 -55.60 29.01 1.84
N THR A 87 -54.41 28.53 1.59
CA THR A 87 -53.82 28.44 0.22
C THR A 87 -52.60 27.54 0.27
N ASN A 88 -52.70 26.32 -0.17
CA ASN A 88 -51.62 25.43 -0.62
C ASN A 88 -51.79 23.93 -0.27
N THR A 89 -53.03 23.42 -0.29
CA THR A 89 -53.26 21.98 -0.07
C THR A 89 -52.70 21.08 -1.18
N LYS A 90 -52.42 21.58 -2.35
CA LYS A 90 -51.80 20.79 -3.44
C LYS A 90 -50.27 20.66 -3.33
N ARG A 91 -49.59 21.68 -2.77
CA ARG A 91 -48.12 21.68 -2.64
C ARG A 91 -47.64 20.80 -1.48
N VAL A 92 -48.39 20.75 -0.39
CA VAL A 92 -48.08 19.94 0.79
C VAL A 92 -48.23 18.43 0.48
N LYS A 93 -49.34 18.04 -0.23
CA LYS A 93 -49.54 16.65 -0.62
C LYS A 93 -48.44 16.09 -1.56
N ASN A 94 -47.91 16.94 -2.43
CA ASN A 94 -46.81 16.52 -3.30
C ASN A 94 -45.48 16.38 -2.55
N LYS A 95 -45.21 17.24 -1.56
CA LYS A 95 -44.01 17.15 -0.72
C LYS A 95 -44.03 15.90 0.14
N ASP A 96 -45.14 15.61 0.79
CA ASP A 96 -45.32 14.39 1.60
C ASP A 96 -45.20 13.09 0.75
N LYS A 97 -45.70 13.13 -0.48
CA LYS A 97 -45.55 11.99 -1.41
C LYS A 97 -44.10 11.83 -1.83
N TYR A 98 -43.40 12.92 -2.14
CA TYR A 98 -41.99 12.91 -2.52
C TYR A 98 -41.09 12.45 -1.36
N ASP A 99 -41.35 12.96 -0.15
CA ASP A 99 -40.62 12.57 1.06
C ASP A 99 -40.87 11.09 1.43
N LYS A 100 -42.11 10.59 1.23
CA LYS A 100 -42.41 9.16 1.40
C LYS A 100 -41.71 8.27 0.36
N GLU A 101 -41.65 8.71 -0.88
CA GLU A 101 -40.95 8.00 -1.95
C GLU A 101 -39.42 8.00 -1.74
N LEU A 102 -38.87 9.15 -1.30
CA LEU A 102 -37.48 9.28 -0.94
C LEU A 102 -37.11 8.38 0.25
N ARG A 103 -37.95 8.34 1.30
CA ARG A 103 -37.75 7.46 2.46
C ARG A 103 -37.88 5.99 2.08
N LYS A 104 -38.76 5.65 1.14
CA LYS A 104 -38.91 4.28 0.62
C LYS A 104 -37.69 3.86 -0.17
N ASN A 105 -37.15 4.76 -0.99
CA ASN A 105 -35.92 4.53 -1.75
C ASN A 105 -34.67 4.45 -0.84
N ILE A 106 -34.61 5.25 0.24
CA ILE A 106 -33.54 5.17 1.23
C ILE A 106 -33.64 3.84 2.02
N LYS A 107 -34.84 3.44 2.46
CA LYS A 107 -35.03 2.14 3.12
C LYS A 107 -34.66 0.98 2.20
N ASN A 108 -35.09 1.00 0.93
CA ASN A 108 -34.78 -0.04 -0.03
C ASN A 108 -33.27 -0.07 -0.37
N LYS A 109 -32.59 1.08 -0.36
CA LYS A 109 -31.15 1.17 -0.58
C LYS A 109 -30.37 0.60 0.61
N HIS A 110 -30.87 0.84 1.83
CA HIS A 110 -30.27 0.31 3.06
C HIS A 110 -30.46 -1.21 3.17
N VAL A 111 -31.64 -1.69 2.83
CA VAL A 111 -31.94 -3.14 2.78
C VAL A 111 -31.09 -3.84 1.73
N LYS A 112 -30.94 -3.25 0.53
CA LYS A 112 -30.02 -3.80 -0.50
C LYS A 112 -28.57 -3.88 -0.05
N ASN A 113 -28.10 -2.95 0.78
CA ASN A 113 -26.73 -2.97 1.29
C ASN A 113 -26.52 -3.99 2.41
N THR A 114 -27.58 -4.37 3.12
CA THR A 114 -27.52 -5.37 4.20
C THR A 114 -27.84 -6.78 3.73
N GLU A 115 -28.51 -6.96 2.60
CA GLU A 115 -28.88 -8.27 2.05
C GLU A 115 -27.86 -8.83 1.05
N CYS A 116 -26.75 -8.16 0.80
CA CYS A 116 -25.73 -8.63 -0.12
C CYS A 116 -24.78 -9.64 0.52
N PHE A 117 -25.32 -10.70 1.14
CA PHE A 117 -24.54 -11.83 1.65
C PHE A 117 -24.09 -12.82 0.57
N GLU A 118 -24.66 -12.74 -0.62
CA GLU A 118 -24.21 -13.47 -1.80
C GLU A 118 -23.74 -12.47 -2.84
N PRO A 119 -22.50 -11.96 -2.73
CA PRO A 119 -21.95 -11.13 -3.77
C PRO A 119 -21.92 -11.93 -5.07
N MET A 120 -22.32 -11.33 -6.18
CA MET A 120 -22.30 -11.96 -7.51
C MET A 120 -20.89 -12.46 -7.89
N THR A 121 -19.87 -11.90 -7.24
CA THR A 121 -18.48 -12.36 -7.31
C THR A 121 -18.00 -12.70 -5.90
N LYS A 122 -17.55 -13.93 -5.71
CA LYS A 122 -16.90 -14.29 -4.43
C LYS A 122 -15.70 -13.37 -4.21
N PRO A 123 -15.54 -12.74 -3.03
CA PRO A 123 -14.34 -11.98 -2.71
C PRO A 123 -13.12 -12.90 -2.86
N VAL A 124 -12.02 -12.31 -3.31
CA VAL A 124 -10.78 -13.05 -3.44
C VAL A 124 -10.25 -13.33 -2.04
N ASP A 125 -10.04 -14.61 -1.74
CA ASP A 125 -9.63 -15.04 -0.41
C ASP A 125 -8.11 -14.97 -0.28
N ILE A 126 -7.64 -13.93 0.40
CA ILE A 126 -6.29 -13.83 0.93
C ILE A 126 -6.37 -13.31 2.36
N ARG A 127 -5.58 -13.89 3.25
CA ARG A 127 -5.53 -13.51 4.66
C ARG A 127 -4.19 -12.89 4.97
N ILE A 128 -4.21 -11.84 5.78
CA ILE A 128 -3.01 -11.28 6.38
C ILE A 128 -3.00 -11.75 7.82
N SER A 129 -2.09 -12.64 8.15
CA SER A 129 -1.88 -13.14 9.51
C SER A 129 -0.61 -12.54 10.10
N TYR A 130 -0.54 -12.54 11.42
CA TYR A 130 0.60 -12.00 12.15
C TYR A 130 1.14 -13.05 13.11
N ASP A 131 2.44 -13.30 13.03
CA ASP A 131 3.23 -13.87 14.11
C ASP A 131 4.12 -12.75 14.62
N LEU A 132 3.99 -12.35 15.88
CA LEU A 132 4.74 -11.21 16.40
C LEU A 132 6.24 -11.39 16.28
N GLY A 133 6.70 -12.64 16.24
CA GLY A 133 8.11 -12.98 16.16
C GLY A 133 8.81 -12.71 17.49
N ASP A 134 9.74 -13.58 17.79
CA ASP A 134 10.70 -13.40 18.87
C ASP A 134 11.97 -14.03 18.36
N SER A 135 13.11 -13.35 18.48
CA SER A 135 14.39 -13.87 18.02
C SER A 135 14.78 -15.24 18.61
N THR A 136 14.11 -15.64 19.68
CA THR A 136 14.34 -16.92 20.40
C THR A 136 13.30 -18.00 20.09
N LYS A 137 12.23 -17.67 19.36
CA LYS A 137 11.14 -18.60 19.07
C LYS A 137 11.05 -18.89 17.59
N GLN A 138 10.59 -20.09 17.28
CA GLN A 138 10.23 -20.46 15.91
C GLN A 138 8.82 -20.00 15.60
N VAL A 139 8.49 -19.94 14.32
CA VAL A 139 7.14 -19.63 13.87
C VAL A 139 6.15 -20.59 14.54
N SER A 140 5.18 -20.02 15.23
CA SER A 140 4.16 -20.76 15.98
C SER A 140 2.93 -21.03 15.15
N SER A 141 2.66 -20.21 14.14
CA SER A 141 1.47 -20.27 13.31
C SER A 141 1.66 -21.27 12.17
N LYS A 142 0.63 -22.07 11.89
CA LYS A 142 0.56 -22.83 10.65
C LYS A 142 0.31 -21.86 9.49
N ILE A 143 1.09 -22.00 8.44
CA ILE A 143 0.99 -21.15 7.26
C ILE A 143 0.08 -21.84 6.25
N THR A 144 -1.04 -21.19 5.92
CA THR A 144 -1.97 -21.73 4.94
C THR A 144 -1.59 -21.33 3.51
N SER A 145 -2.17 -22.02 2.54
CA SER A 145 -1.95 -21.75 1.12
C SER A 145 -2.51 -20.40 0.64
N ARG A 146 -3.21 -19.65 1.50
CA ARG A 146 -3.92 -18.40 1.16
C ARG A 146 -3.55 -17.25 2.08
N GLU A 147 -2.38 -17.33 2.68
CA GLU A 147 -1.93 -16.33 3.65
C GLU A 147 -0.70 -15.59 3.18
N VAL A 148 -0.61 -14.34 3.64
CA VAL A 148 0.63 -13.61 3.78
C VAL A 148 0.86 -13.44 5.28
N LEU A 149 1.88 -14.08 5.79
CA LEU A 149 2.28 -13.98 7.19
C LEU A 149 3.20 -12.78 7.37
N MET A 150 2.86 -11.94 8.33
CA MET A 150 3.67 -10.79 8.75
C MET A 150 4.38 -11.10 10.06
N VAL A 151 5.71 -10.86 10.13
CA VAL A 151 6.50 -11.03 11.35
C VAL A 151 7.23 -9.72 11.64
N PRO A 152 6.68 -8.86 12.52
CA PRO A 152 7.21 -7.52 12.73
C PRO A 152 8.43 -7.46 13.65
N ASN A 153 8.63 -8.42 14.55
CA ASN A 153 9.57 -8.27 15.67
C ASN A 153 10.79 -9.21 15.63
N LEU A 154 11.00 -9.95 14.52
CA LEU A 154 12.13 -10.89 14.47
C LEU A 154 13.50 -10.20 14.60
N PHE A 155 13.57 -8.91 14.32
CA PHE A 155 14.77 -8.07 14.40
C PHE A 155 14.64 -6.94 15.43
N SER A 156 13.72 -7.05 16.39
CA SER A 156 13.44 -6.01 17.38
C SER A 156 14.56 -5.79 18.43
N ASP A 157 15.54 -6.67 18.47
CA ASP A 157 16.77 -6.53 19.28
C ASP A 157 17.78 -5.54 18.67
N PHE A 158 17.55 -5.08 17.43
CA PHE A 158 18.33 -4.02 16.80
C PHE A 158 17.56 -2.69 16.84
N GLN A 159 18.31 -1.59 16.85
CA GLN A 159 17.71 -0.27 16.72
C GLN A 159 17.16 -0.06 15.31
N SER A 160 16.08 0.74 15.19
CA SER A 160 15.51 1.05 13.90
C SER A 160 16.55 1.71 12.96
N GLY A 161 16.64 1.21 11.74
CA GLY A 161 17.60 1.66 10.73
C GLY A 161 19.02 1.11 10.90
N GLU A 162 19.33 0.43 11.99
CA GLU A 162 20.67 -0.11 12.25
C GLU A 162 21.07 -1.15 11.20
N LEU A 163 20.21 -2.15 10.97
CA LEU A 163 20.50 -3.20 9.99
C LEU A 163 20.54 -2.67 8.56
N TYR A 164 19.71 -1.67 8.24
CA TYR A 164 19.81 -0.97 6.95
C TYR A 164 21.18 -0.34 6.76
N SER A 165 21.65 0.41 7.74
CA SER A 165 22.95 1.12 7.68
C SER A 165 24.12 0.13 7.60
N ARG A 166 24.08 -0.97 8.36
CA ARG A 166 25.09 -2.04 8.29
C ARG A 166 25.14 -2.68 6.91
N LEU A 167 23.99 -3.07 6.35
CA LEU A 167 23.89 -3.69 5.03
C LEU A 167 24.41 -2.78 3.90
N VAL A 168 24.11 -1.47 3.96
CA VAL A 168 24.64 -0.49 3.02
C VAL A 168 26.15 -0.41 3.13
N SER A 169 26.69 -0.23 4.35
CA SER A 169 28.12 -0.13 4.60
C SER A 169 28.87 -1.38 4.16
N GLU A 170 28.34 -2.56 4.46
CA GLU A 170 28.94 -3.84 4.09
C GLU A 170 28.96 -4.07 2.58
N ILE A 171 27.87 -3.77 1.87
CA ILE A 171 27.80 -3.91 0.42
C ILE A 171 28.75 -2.93 -0.28
N GLU A 172 28.92 -1.72 0.26
CA GLU A 172 29.82 -0.72 -0.29
C GLU A 172 31.31 -1.01 -0.01
N SER A 173 31.60 -1.69 1.10
CA SER A 173 32.98 -2.00 1.56
C SER A 173 33.42 -3.45 1.27
N CYS A 174 32.60 -4.28 0.62
CA CYS A 174 32.91 -5.70 0.41
C CYS A 174 34.11 -5.99 -0.51
N GLY A 175 34.75 -4.94 -1.06
CA GLY A 175 35.92 -5.03 -1.93
C GLY A 175 35.61 -5.45 -3.37
N ILE A 176 34.34 -5.39 -3.77
CA ILE A 176 33.89 -5.65 -5.13
C ILE A 176 33.52 -4.32 -5.77
N ASP A 177 33.95 -4.08 -7.01
CA ASP A 177 33.56 -2.89 -7.76
C ASP A 177 32.02 -2.75 -7.79
N LYS A 178 31.52 -1.64 -7.27
CA LYS A 178 30.09 -1.35 -7.15
C LYS A 178 29.34 -1.49 -8.48
N ASN A 179 29.98 -1.10 -9.59
CA ASN A 179 29.40 -1.18 -10.93
C ASN A 179 29.30 -2.62 -11.44
N LYS A 180 30.13 -3.53 -10.91
CA LYS A 180 30.07 -4.96 -11.20
C LYS A 180 29.11 -5.68 -10.27
N LEU A 181 29.07 -5.26 -9.00
CA LEU A 181 28.27 -5.88 -7.96
C LEU A 181 26.78 -5.55 -8.09
N LEU A 182 26.45 -4.26 -8.27
CA LEU A 182 25.07 -3.78 -8.30
C LEU A 182 24.57 -3.60 -9.73
N LYS A 183 23.50 -4.31 -10.07
CA LYS A 183 22.91 -4.29 -11.41
C LYS A 183 21.42 -3.99 -11.33
N LEU A 184 20.88 -3.33 -12.36
CA LEU A 184 19.46 -3.32 -12.64
C LEU A 184 19.07 -4.65 -13.27
N TRP A 185 18.02 -5.29 -12.74
CA TRP A 185 17.60 -6.61 -13.17
C TRP A 185 16.32 -6.54 -14.00
N HIS A 186 16.36 -7.07 -15.23
CA HIS A 186 15.20 -7.16 -16.13
C HIS A 186 14.39 -5.85 -16.30
N GLY A 187 15.05 -4.69 -16.27
CA GLY A 187 14.39 -3.40 -16.36
C GLY A 187 13.68 -2.93 -15.08
N ASP A 188 13.89 -3.65 -13.96
CA ASP A 188 13.48 -3.17 -12.64
C ASP A 188 14.21 -1.87 -12.30
N SER A 189 13.56 -0.96 -11.59
CA SER A 189 14.10 0.36 -11.29
C SER A 189 15.04 0.41 -10.08
N HIS A 190 15.28 -0.72 -9.40
CA HIS A 190 16.14 -0.83 -8.22
C HIS A 190 17.37 -1.69 -8.48
N PHE A 191 18.38 -1.57 -7.63
CA PHE A 191 19.61 -2.34 -7.73
C PHE A 191 19.48 -3.72 -7.10
N ILE A 192 20.21 -4.70 -7.65
CA ILE A 192 20.34 -6.05 -7.12
C ILE A 192 21.83 -6.36 -7.03
N ALA A 193 22.28 -6.93 -5.90
CA ALA A 193 23.62 -7.47 -5.79
C ALA A 193 23.75 -8.78 -6.55
N ASP A 194 24.77 -8.91 -7.39
CA ASP A 194 25.01 -10.09 -8.22
C ASP A 194 25.52 -11.25 -7.37
N ASP A 195 24.80 -12.36 -7.37
CA ASP A 195 25.12 -13.56 -6.57
C ASP A 195 26.41 -14.27 -6.97
N HIS A 196 26.89 -14.07 -8.21
CA HIS A 196 28.07 -14.76 -8.74
C HIS A 196 29.40 -14.21 -8.24
N LEU A 197 29.39 -13.06 -7.54
CA LEU A 197 30.60 -12.37 -7.12
C LEU A 197 31.07 -12.70 -5.70
N GLY A 198 30.42 -13.62 -5.01
CA GLY A 198 30.83 -14.10 -3.70
C GLY A 198 30.80 -13.05 -2.58
N TRP A 199 29.98 -12.01 -2.73
CA TRP A 199 29.89 -10.89 -1.76
C TRP A 199 29.21 -11.29 -0.45
N LYS A 200 28.34 -12.31 -0.46
CA LYS A 200 27.51 -12.69 0.69
C LYS A 200 28.34 -13.03 1.92
N SER A 201 29.44 -13.76 1.75
CA SER A 201 30.36 -14.10 2.84
C SER A 201 31.13 -12.92 3.42
N LYS A 202 31.16 -11.78 2.70
CA LYS A 202 31.80 -10.54 3.13
C LYS A 202 30.82 -9.56 3.80
N CYS A 203 29.55 -9.94 3.88
CA CYS A 203 28.47 -9.13 4.46
C CYS A 203 27.86 -9.87 5.66
N PRO A 204 28.45 -9.77 6.86
CA PRO A 204 28.03 -10.50 8.04
C PRO A 204 26.59 -10.22 8.45
N THR A 205 26.10 -8.98 8.24
CA THR A 205 24.69 -8.65 8.50
C THR A 205 23.76 -9.37 7.54
N PHE A 206 24.14 -9.54 6.27
CA PHE A 206 23.35 -10.35 5.34
C PHE A 206 23.27 -11.82 5.80
N VAL A 207 24.39 -12.38 6.27
CA VAL A 207 24.44 -13.76 6.80
C VAL A 207 23.53 -13.87 8.03
N LEU A 208 23.64 -12.95 8.98
CA LEU A 208 22.80 -12.88 10.18
C LEU A 208 21.30 -12.88 9.82
N VAL A 209 20.91 -12.07 8.83
CA VAL A 209 19.50 -11.99 8.39
C VAL A 209 19.03 -13.34 7.84
N ILE A 210 19.85 -13.98 7.03
CA ILE A 210 19.52 -15.29 6.43
C ILE A 210 19.44 -16.38 7.49
N ASP A 211 20.36 -16.39 8.43
CA ASP A 211 20.37 -17.38 9.53
C ASP A 211 19.12 -17.23 10.42
N ARG A 212 18.72 -16.02 10.77
CA ARG A 212 17.47 -15.80 11.50
C ARG A 212 16.23 -16.25 10.76
N ILE A 213 16.15 -15.98 9.45
CA ILE A 213 15.04 -16.48 8.62
C ILE A 213 15.04 -18.02 8.64
N LYS A 214 16.21 -18.63 8.44
CA LYS A 214 16.37 -20.09 8.43
C LYS A 214 15.90 -20.72 9.74
N GLU A 215 16.36 -20.18 10.87
CA GLU A 215 16.03 -20.69 12.20
C GLU A 215 14.54 -20.50 12.52
N PHE A 216 14.01 -19.30 12.30
CA PHE A 216 12.63 -18.98 12.64
C PHE A 216 11.61 -19.82 11.86
N PHE A 217 11.83 -19.99 10.56
CA PHE A 217 10.93 -20.76 9.70
C PHE A 217 11.31 -22.25 9.58
N LYS A 218 12.40 -22.70 10.16
CA LYS A 218 13.01 -24.02 9.87
C LYS A 218 13.16 -24.26 8.37
N MET A 219 13.62 -23.26 7.68
CA MET A 219 13.62 -23.22 6.22
C MET A 219 14.92 -23.76 5.65
N ASP A 220 14.82 -24.71 4.71
CA ASP A 220 15.93 -25.11 3.85
C ASP A 220 16.03 -24.09 2.69
N ILE A 221 16.91 -23.08 2.86
CA ILE A 221 17.05 -21.96 1.92
C ILE A 221 17.82 -22.43 0.68
N LYS A 222 17.21 -22.28 -0.49
CA LYS A 222 17.75 -22.67 -1.79
C LYS A 222 18.28 -21.51 -2.62
N ALA A 223 17.76 -20.30 -2.39
CA ALA A 223 18.20 -19.09 -3.08
C ALA A 223 17.91 -17.86 -2.23
N THR A 224 18.70 -16.82 -2.43
CA THR A 224 18.52 -15.53 -1.76
C THR A 224 18.70 -14.39 -2.75
N ARG A 225 18.17 -13.22 -2.43
CA ARG A 225 18.36 -12.01 -3.20
C ARG A 225 18.47 -10.80 -2.30
N PHE A 226 19.36 -9.91 -2.67
CA PHE A 226 19.50 -8.57 -2.09
C PHE A 226 18.97 -7.54 -3.09
N ASN A 227 17.94 -6.79 -2.71
CA ASN A 227 17.42 -5.69 -3.51
C ASN A 227 17.66 -4.39 -2.76
N TRP A 228 18.21 -3.40 -3.45
CA TRP A 228 18.46 -2.08 -2.89
C TRP A 228 17.73 -1.00 -3.69
N TYR A 229 16.80 -0.36 -3.03
CA TYR A 229 16.06 0.81 -3.49
C TYR A 229 16.72 2.02 -2.84
N THR A 230 17.40 2.86 -3.60
CA THR A 230 18.14 4.01 -3.05
C THR A 230 17.20 5.16 -2.69
N ASP A 231 16.03 5.21 -3.28
CA ASP A 231 14.97 6.15 -2.99
C ASP A 231 13.59 5.51 -3.19
N THR A 232 12.52 6.23 -2.85
CA THR A 232 11.16 5.68 -2.95
C THR A 232 10.54 5.80 -4.35
N ASN A 233 11.21 6.45 -5.31
CA ASN A 233 10.82 6.44 -6.71
C ASN A 233 11.11 5.08 -7.36
N GLN A 234 12.11 4.37 -6.88
CA GLN A 234 12.42 3.03 -7.33
C GLN A 234 11.36 2.04 -6.84
N TRP A 235 11.00 1.09 -7.67
CA TRP A 235 9.89 0.17 -7.46
C TRP A 235 10.12 -1.17 -8.16
N LYS A 236 9.27 -2.16 -7.85
CA LYS A 236 9.26 -3.45 -8.53
C LYS A 236 7.86 -3.75 -9.05
N PRO A 237 7.70 -4.06 -10.34
CA PRO A 237 6.41 -4.35 -10.95
C PRO A 237 5.78 -5.63 -10.39
N PHE A 238 4.47 -5.79 -10.56
CA PHE A 238 3.76 -7.02 -10.22
C PHE A 238 4.31 -8.22 -10.97
N HIS A 239 4.76 -9.22 -10.24
CA HIS A 239 5.36 -10.44 -10.77
C HIS A 239 5.01 -11.66 -9.92
N HIS A 240 5.23 -12.83 -10.47
CA HIS A 240 5.31 -14.09 -9.72
C HIS A 240 6.79 -14.42 -9.49
N ASP A 241 7.10 -15.01 -8.34
CA ASP A 241 8.41 -15.61 -8.13
C ASP A 241 8.60 -16.88 -8.98
N ALA A 242 9.86 -17.27 -9.19
CA ALA A 242 10.22 -18.35 -10.09
C ALA A 242 9.53 -19.70 -9.77
N ALA A 243 9.23 -19.97 -8.49
CA ALA A 243 8.53 -21.19 -8.08
C ALA A 243 7.09 -21.31 -8.63
N ALA A 244 6.47 -20.20 -9.06
CA ALA A 244 5.14 -20.20 -9.67
C ALA A 244 5.18 -20.42 -11.20
N VAL A 245 6.33 -20.15 -11.86
CA VAL A 245 6.44 -20.09 -13.31
C VAL A 245 7.48 -21.01 -13.91
N LYS A 246 8.36 -21.63 -13.09
CA LYS A 246 9.43 -22.54 -13.51
C LYS A 246 9.29 -23.89 -12.84
N PRO A 247 9.01 -24.97 -13.58
CA PRO A 247 8.82 -26.31 -13.00
C PRO A 247 9.98 -26.79 -12.12
N GLU A 248 11.22 -26.54 -12.52
CA GLU A 248 12.41 -26.92 -11.76
C GLU A 248 12.50 -26.22 -10.39
N LYS A 249 11.99 -25.00 -10.28
CA LYS A 249 11.95 -24.26 -9.01
C LYS A 249 10.76 -24.65 -8.14
N MET A 250 9.66 -25.04 -8.77
CA MET A 250 8.46 -25.53 -8.07
C MET A 250 8.74 -26.72 -7.16
N ASN A 251 9.69 -27.57 -7.53
CA ASN A 251 10.03 -28.78 -6.77
C ASN A 251 11.04 -28.54 -5.64
N THR A 252 11.66 -27.36 -5.57
CA THR A 252 12.69 -27.03 -4.58
C THR A 252 12.34 -25.86 -3.69
N GLN A 253 11.28 -25.13 -4.02
CA GLN A 253 10.88 -23.90 -3.34
C GLN A 253 9.37 -23.89 -3.16
N ASN A 254 8.90 -24.09 -1.94
CA ASN A 254 7.48 -24.00 -1.59
C ASN A 254 7.15 -22.73 -0.79
N PHE A 255 8.16 -21.93 -0.42
CA PHE A 255 8.02 -20.82 0.47
C PHE A 255 8.91 -19.63 0.07
N THR A 256 8.37 -18.42 0.21
CA THR A 256 9.07 -17.15 0.00
C THR A 256 9.03 -16.34 1.28
N VAL A 257 10.17 -15.81 1.69
CA VAL A 257 10.31 -14.89 2.81
C VAL A 257 10.99 -13.63 2.30
N GLY A 258 10.43 -12.47 2.62
CA GLY A 258 11.04 -11.18 2.35
C GLY A 258 11.13 -10.36 3.62
N VAL A 259 12.30 -9.79 3.93
CA VAL A 259 12.47 -8.85 5.03
C VAL A 259 12.83 -7.47 4.49
N SER A 260 12.31 -6.44 5.12
CA SER A 260 12.47 -5.03 4.75
C SER A 260 13.33 -4.32 5.78
N PHE A 261 14.32 -3.55 5.33
CA PHE A 261 15.11 -2.67 6.18
C PHE A 261 15.13 -1.25 5.61
N GLY A 262 15.09 -0.24 6.49
CA GLY A 262 15.07 1.17 6.15
C GLY A 262 13.66 1.71 5.91
N ALA A 263 13.45 2.47 4.86
CA ALA A 263 12.19 3.17 4.62
C ALA A 263 11.00 2.21 4.48
N THR A 264 9.91 2.50 5.20
CA THR A 264 8.63 1.78 5.02
C THR A 264 8.14 1.95 3.59
N ARG A 265 7.84 0.82 2.92
CA ARG A 265 7.30 0.77 1.56
C ARG A 265 6.10 -0.18 1.51
N GLU A 266 5.23 0.05 0.55
CA GLU A 266 4.08 -0.80 0.33
C GLU A 266 4.45 -2.02 -0.52
N ALA A 267 4.28 -3.22 0.06
CA ALA A 267 4.23 -4.46 -0.70
C ALA A 267 2.77 -4.72 -1.08
N ALA A 268 2.48 -4.81 -2.36
CA ALA A 268 1.12 -5.05 -2.82
C ALA A 268 1.01 -6.44 -3.47
N PHE A 269 -0.14 -7.07 -3.24
CA PHE A 269 -0.52 -8.35 -3.83
C PHE A 269 -1.72 -8.12 -4.74
N GLU A 270 -1.61 -8.56 -6.00
CA GLU A 270 -2.66 -8.46 -6.99
C GLU A 270 -3.10 -9.87 -7.42
N HIS A 271 -4.37 -10.16 -7.26
CA HIS A 271 -4.92 -11.42 -7.78
C HIS A 271 -4.79 -11.48 -9.29
N ALA A 272 -4.12 -12.54 -9.80
CA ALA A 272 -3.70 -12.61 -11.21
C ALA A 272 -4.87 -12.50 -12.21
N LYS A 273 -6.06 -13.01 -11.86
CA LYS A 273 -7.26 -12.98 -12.73
C LYS A 273 -8.13 -11.75 -12.50
N THR A 274 -8.55 -11.48 -11.26
CA THR A 274 -9.54 -10.44 -10.95
C THR A 274 -8.95 -9.04 -10.85
N LYS A 275 -7.61 -8.93 -10.72
CA LYS A 275 -6.90 -7.67 -10.51
C LYS A 275 -7.24 -6.97 -9.19
N THR A 276 -7.89 -7.67 -8.28
CA THR A 276 -8.06 -7.20 -6.91
C THR A 276 -6.68 -7.02 -6.27
N THR A 277 -6.43 -5.85 -5.71
CA THR A 277 -5.14 -5.51 -5.12
C THR A 277 -5.31 -5.21 -3.64
N ILE A 278 -4.43 -5.78 -2.83
CA ILE A 278 -4.23 -5.42 -1.43
C ILE A 278 -2.83 -4.86 -1.25
N SER A 279 -2.64 -3.95 -0.32
CA SER A 279 -1.35 -3.34 0.01
C SER A 279 -1.06 -3.50 1.48
N ILE A 280 0.18 -3.82 1.80
CA ILE A 280 0.64 -4.09 3.16
C ILE A 280 1.92 -3.29 3.39
N PRO A 281 1.94 -2.36 4.36
CA PRO A 281 3.15 -1.62 4.70
C PRO A 281 4.23 -2.57 5.23
N GLN A 282 5.46 -2.34 4.77
CA GLN A 282 6.65 -3.07 5.16
C GLN A 282 7.59 -2.14 5.92
N PRO A 283 7.42 -1.96 7.24
CA PRO A 283 8.32 -1.17 8.05
C PRO A 283 9.69 -1.82 8.20
N ASP A 284 10.62 -1.08 8.78
CA ASP A 284 11.97 -1.54 9.09
C ASP A 284 11.94 -2.80 9.98
N GLY A 285 12.73 -3.82 9.62
CA GLY A 285 12.79 -5.10 10.31
C GLY A 285 11.60 -6.03 10.09
N CYS A 286 10.56 -5.60 9.35
CA CYS A 286 9.37 -6.42 9.15
C CYS A 286 9.59 -7.50 8.07
N ILE A 287 9.15 -8.71 8.38
CA ILE A 287 9.08 -9.82 7.44
C ILE A 287 7.67 -9.96 6.88
N TYR A 288 7.58 -10.30 5.61
CA TYR A 288 6.42 -10.93 5.00
C TYR A 288 6.80 -12.29 4.43
N ALA A 289 5.92 -13.26 4.55
CA ALA A 289 6.17 -14.60 4.04
C ALA A 289 4.89 -15.20 3.45
N PHE A 290 5.04 -16.02 2.41
CA PHE A 290 3.91 -16.65 1.74
C PHE A 290 4.30 -17.96 1.05
N SER A 291 3.32 -18.84 0.87
CA SER A 291 3.48 -20.13 0.23
C SER A 291 3.59 -20.02 -1.30
N LYS A 292 4.09 -21.08 -1.93
CA LYS A 292 4.05 -21.25 -3.39
C LYS A 292 2.62 -21.10 -3.95
N ASN A 293 1.61 -21.59 -3.26
CA ASN A 293 0.22 -21.51 -3.71
C ASN A 293 -0.29 -20.06 -3.72
N THR A 294 0.04 -19.28 -2.70
CA THR A 294 -0.22 -17.83 -2.70
C THR A 294 0.47 -17.16 -3.88
N ASN A 295 1.75 -17.50 -4.13
CA ASN A 295 2.52 -16.96 -5.25
C ASN A 295 1.93 -17.32 -6.64
N VAL A 296 1.29 -18.49 -6.79
CA VAL A 296 0.62 -18.88 -8.06
C VAL A 296 -0.64 -18.05 -8.31
N ILE A 297 -1.39 -17.75 -7.25
CA ILE A 297 -2.67 -17.04 -7.35
C ILE A 297 -2.47 -15.52 -7.40
N TRP A 298 -1.49 -15.01 -6.64
CA TRP A 298 -1.23 -13.61 -6.43
C TRP A 298 0.12 -13.19 -6.97
N ARG A 299 0.14 -12.13 -7.78
CA ARG A 299 1.39 -11.43 -8.12
C ARG A 299 1.69 -10.45 -7.00
N HIS A 300 2.96 -10.20 -6.75
CA HIS A 300 3.37 -9.22 -5.74
C HIS A 300 4.33 -8.18 -6.31
N CYS A 301 4.41 -7.04 -5.67
CA CYS A 301 5.23 -5.92 -6.09
C CYS A 301 5.69 -5.06 -4.91
N ILE A 302 6.58 -4.12 -5.18
CA ILE A 302 6.83 -2.96 -4.32
C ILE A 302 6.32 -1.73 -5.06
N LEU A 303 5.36 -1.04 -4.49
CA LEU A 303 4.72 0.11 -5.12
C LEU A 303 5.70 1.30 -5.22
N GLN A 304 5.61 2.03 -6.33
CA GLN A 304 6.25 3.33 -6.45
C GLN A 304 5.56 4.33 -5.54
N GLU A 305 6.33 5.17 -4.86
CA GLU A 305 5.77 6.21 -4.00
C GLU A 305 5.83 7.56 -4.72
N ILE A 306 4.71 8.28 -4.73
CA ILE A 306 4.58 9.59 -5.37
C ILE A 306 3.85 10.53 -4.40
N PRO A 307 4.47 11.64 -3.97
CA PRO A 307 5.83 12.09 -4.30
C PRO A 307 6.91 11.20 -3.69
N SER A 308 8.05 11.11 -4.34
CA SER A 308 9.18 10.30 -3.88
C SER A 308 9.92 10.95 -2.70
N ARG A 309 10.46 10.10 -1.83
CA ARG A 309 11.36 10.52 -0.73
C ARG A 309 12.77 10.01 -1.01
N GLN A 310 13.78 10.74 -0.56
CA GLN A 310 15.20 10.38 -0.67
C GLN A 310 15.61 9.44 0.49
N THR A 311 14.81 8.41 0.73
CA THR A 311 15.05 7.42 1.79
C THR A 311 15.14 6.04 1.18
N GLY A 312 16.24 5.35 1.45
CA GLY A 312 16.51 4.04 0.89
C GLY A 312 15.84 2.90 1.65
N ARG A 313 15.68 1.79 0.95
CA ARG A 313 15.19 0.52 1.49
C ARG A 313 16.00 -0.63 0.93
N ILE A 314 16.34 -1.58 1.78
CA ILE A 314 16.86 -2.88 1.37
C ILE A 314 15.78 -3.93 1.61
N SER A 315 15.66 -4.88 0.67
CA SER A 315 14.85 -6.08 0.86
C SER A 315 15.74 -7.30 0.63
N VAL A 316 15.84 -8.14 1.65
CA VAL A 316 16.47 -9.45 1.56
C VAL A 316 15.38 -10.49 1.36
N ILE A 317 15.47 -11.26 0.27
CA ILE A 317 14.51 -12.32 -0.07
C ILE A 317 15.19 -13.68 0.08
N ALA A 318 14.49 -14.63 0.67
CA ALA A 318 14.87 -16.02 0.74
C ALA A 318 13.78 -16.89 0.12
N TRP A 319 14.19 -17.82 -0.73
CA TRP A 319 13.34 -18.88 -1.30
C TRP A 319 13.88 -20.24 -0.87
N GLY A 320 12.98 -21.13 -0.53
CA GLY A 320 13.38 -22.47 -0.13
C GLY A 320 12.19 -23.34 0.23
N TRP A 321 12.50 -24.35 1.03
CA TRP A 321 11.54 -25.36 1.43
C TRP A 321 11.30 -25.32 2.94
N ILE A 322 10.03 -25.41 3.34
CA ILE A 322 9.62 -25.65 4.72
C ILE A 322 8.78 -26.92 4.76
N ASP A 323 9.04 -27.78 5.76
CA ASP A 323 8.31 -29.01 5.97
C ASP A 323 7.13 -28.80 6.92
N ASN A 324 5.99 -29.44 6.62
CA ASN A 324 4.86 -29.63 7.52
C ASN A 324 4.15 -28.37 8.09
N GLN A 325 4.38 -27.17 7.55
CA GLN A 325 3.71 -25.96 8.03
C GLN A 325 2.73 -25.36 7.01
N ILE A 326 2.60 -25.96 5.84
CA ILE A 326 1.68 -25.47 4.80
C ILE A 326 0.46 -26.39 4.79
N GLU A 327 -0.65 -25.90 5.35
CA GLU A 327 -1.97 -26.54 5.14
C GLU A 327 -2.50 -26.16 3.75
N LEU A 328 -2.97 -27.14 3.01
CA LEU A 328 -3.52 -27.01 1.66
C LEU A 328 -4.90 -26.36 1.66
#